data_d070b4c4e1f18719a4050ad7cfa59f36
#
_entry.id   d070b4c4e1f18719a4050ad7cfa59f36
#
_cell.length_a   1.000
_cell.length_b   1.000
_cell.length_c   1.000
_cell.angle_alpha   90.00
_cell.angle_beta   90.00
_cell.angle_gamma   90.00
#
_symmetry.space_group_name_H-M   'P 1'
#
loop_
_entity.id
_entity.type
_entity.pdbx_description
1 polymer ?
#
loop_
_entity_poly.entity_id
_entity_poly.type
_entity_poly.pdbx_seq_one_letter_code
_entity_poly.pdbx_strand_id
1 'polypeptide(L)'
;MPHYTFIEIGTSDFETLLETSNDTDIGLSVEPLSVYLNKLPNKQNVTKVNAAISDKNGEMSIYYVPPEIILAADLPWWFKGCNSVGHPHPTVSKCLSEMGKSQDFIMCDTVPVKTMETLIFENNIESIGTLKIDTEGHDCIILNNYITYCEKNPALFAKTINFETNVLSLVDDQEAVINRLLNNGYKLVSRNVNENTVLEKI
;
A
#
# COMPACT_ATOMS: atom_id res chain seq x y z
N MET A 1 -7.33 8.13 23.59
CA MET A 1 -7.00 6.86 22.88
C MET A 1 -6.84 7.21 21.42
N PRO A 2 -5.69 6.94 20.79
CA PRO A 2 -5.44 7.43 19.43
C PRO A 2 -6.29 6.68 18.40
N HIS A 3 -7.28 7.42 17.88
CA HIS A 3 -8.04 7.02 16.70
C HIS A 3 -7.31 7.55 15.47
N TYR A 4 -6.90 6.66 14.60
CA TYR A 4 -6.31 7.04 13.31
C TYR A 4 -7.40 7.23 12.27
N THR A 5 -7.50 8.43 11.72
CA THR A 5 -8.44 8.75 10.63
C THR A 5 -8.13 7.89 9.41
N PHE A 6 -6.83 7.70 9.12
CA PHE A 6 -6.40 6.83 8.04
C PHE A 6 -5.04 6.16 8.29
N ILE A 7 -4.86 5.02 7.64
CA ILE A 7 -3.57 4.37 7.38
C ILE A 7 -3.52 4.11 5.88
N GLU A 8 -2.47 4.58 5.23
CA GLU A 8 -2.23 4.41 3.80
C GLU A 8 -0.91 3.69 3.58
N ILE A 9 -0.94 2.57 2.85
CA ILE A 9 0.19 1.68 2.58
C ILE A 9 0.44 1.64 1.08
N GLY A 10 1.65 1.98 0.65
CA GLY A 10 2.01 2.14 -0.75
C GLY A 10 1.60 3.52 -1.27
N THR A 11 2.24 4.58 -0.75
CA THR A 11 1.83 5.94 -1.08
C THR A 11 2.49 6.47 -2.35
N SER A 12 3.68 5.98 -2.74
CA SER A 12 4.52 6.70 -3.68
C SER A 12 4.62 8.20 -3.30
N ASP A 13 4.52 9.15 -4.26
CA ASP A 13 4.56 10.59 -4.02
C ASP A 13 3.37 11.35 -4.64
N PHE A 14 2.20 10.70 -4.85
CA PHE A 14 1.04 11.31 -5.51
C PHE A 14 -0.30 10.64 -5.10
N GLU A 15 -1.39 11.41 -5.20
CA GLU A 15 -2.78 10.94 -4.97
C GLU A 15 -2.99 10.31 -3.58
N THR A 16 -2.30 10.85 -2.57
CA THR A 16 -2.29 10.29 -1.23
C THR A 16 -3.39 10.84 -0.33
N LEU A 17 -3.81 10.04 0.64
CA LEU A 17 -4.70 10.49 1.72
C LEU A 17 -4.03 11.57 2.56
N LEU A 18 -2.71 11.53 2.70
CA LEU A 18 -1.95 12.56 3.40
C LEU A 18 -2.13 13.94 2.75
N GLU A 19 -2.08 14.04 1.42
CA GLU A 19 -2.23 15.31 0.70
C GLU A 19 -3.61 15.92 0.93
N THR A 20 -4.65 15.08 0.92
CA THR A 20 -6.05 15.50 1.04
C THR A 20 -6.56 15.60 2.48
N SER A 21 -5.81 15.09 3.47
CA SER A 21 -6.18 15.11 4.89
C SER A 21 -6.26 16.52 5.47
N ASN A 22 -7.12 16.70 6.47
CA ASN A 22 -7.24 17.95 7.22
C ASN A 22 -6.23 18.02 8.38
N ASP A 23 -6.03 19.20 8.96
CA ASP A 23 -5.10 19.41 10.08
C ASP A 23 -5.49 18.65 11.37
N THR A 24 -6.74 18.21 11.47
CA THR A 24 -7.26 17.42 12.59
C THR A 24 -7.14 15.92 12.39
N ASP A 25 -6.83 15.47 11.17
CA ASP A 25 -6.72 14.05 10.86
C ASP A 25 -5.42 13.47 11.42
N ILE A 26 -5.53 12.36 12.12
CA ILE A 26 -4.38 11.59 12.58
C ILE A 26 -4.16 10.46 11.57
N GLY A 27 -2.99 10.39 10.99
CA GLY A 27 -2.72 9.45 9.91
C GLY A 27 -1.36 8.77 9.94
N LEU A 28 -1.26 7.68 9.22
CA LEU A 28 0.00 7.04 8.84
C LEU A 28 0.10 6.96 7.33
N SER A 29 1.25 7.38 6.78
CA SER A 29 1.63 7.16 5.38
C SER A 29 2.86 6.26 5.34
N VAL A 30 2.70 5.09 4.74
CA VAL A 30 3.72 4.04 4.73
C VAL A 30 4.23 3.83 3.32
N GLU A 31 5.53 4.05 3.11
CA GLU A 31 6.18 3.93 1.80
C GLU A 31 7.60 3.38 1.98
N PRO A 32 7.94 2.26 1.33
CA PRO A 32 9.27 1.67 1.46
C PRO A 32 10.39 2.48 0.81
N LEU A 33 10.10 3.25 -0.25
CA LEU A 33 11.09 4.04 -0.96
C LEU A 33 11.18 5.46 -0.40
N SER A 34 12.24 5.76 0.33
CA SER A 34 12.46 7.08 0.95
C SER A 34 12.48 8.21 -0.08
N VAL A 35 12.88 7.94 -1.33
CA VAL A 35 12.88 8.90 -2.44
C VAL A 35 11.47 9.43 -2.76
N TYR A 36 10.43 8.66 -2.51
CA TYR A 36 9.03 9.07 -2.65
C TYR A 36 8.48 9.60 -1.33
N LEU A 37 8.64 8.85 -0.23
CA LEU A 37 8.13 9.25 1.09
C LEU A 37 8.55 10.66 1.51
N ASN A 38 9.80 11.05 1.21
CA ASN A 38 10.35 12.35 1.58
C ASN A 38 9.77 13.52 0.77
N LYS A 39 9.15 13.26 -0.39
CA LYS A 39 8.50 14.28 -1.21
C LYS A 39 7.10 14.64 -0.71
N LEU A 40 6.45 13.73 0.00
CA LEU A 40 5.14 13.99 0.59
C LEU A 40 5.22 15.17 1.57
N PRO A 41 4.15 15.98 1.68
CA PRO A 41 4.12 17.10 2.62
C PRO A 41 4.26 16.60 4.07
N ASN A 42 4.81 17.47 4.94
CA ASN A 42 4.83 17.20 6.37
C ASN A 42 3.58 17.81 7.00
N LYS A 43 2.77 16.97 7.67
CA LYS A 43 1.62 17.40 8.47
C LYS A 43 1.83 17.01 9.92
N GLN A 44 1.42 17.86 10.85
CA GLN A 44 1.70 17.70 12.29
C GLN A 44 1.19 16.37 12.85
N ASN A 45 0.03 15.94 12.40
CA ASN A 45 -0.67 14.74 12.92
C ASN A 45 -0.54 13.52 12.00
N VAL A 46 0.34 13.55 10.99
CA VAL A 46 0.58 12.43 10.11
C VAL A 46 2.01 11.93 10.24
N THR A 47 2.15 10.69 10.62
CA THR A 47 3.44 10.02 10.72
C THR A 47 3.79 9.34 9.40
N LYS A 48 5.00 9.59 8.90
CA LYS A 48 5.56 8.90 7.75
C LYS A 48 6.38 7.71 8.21
N VAL A 49 6.13 6.53 7.65
CA VAL A 49 6.83 5.28 7.99
C VAL A 49 7.55 4.77 6.76
N ASN A 50 8.88 4.71 6.83
CA ASN A 50 9.71 4.18 5.74
C ASN A 50 9.89 2.67 5.90
N ALA A 51 8.94 1.90 5.42
CA ALA A 51 8.95 0.45 5.42
C ALA A 51 7.95 -0.10 4.39
N ALA A 52 8.18 -1.31 3.92
CA ALA A 52 7.14 -2.13 3.29
C ALA A 52 6.29 -2.81 4.36
N ILE A 53 5.06 -3.18 4.02
CA ILE A 53 4.21 -4.01 4.87
C ILE A 53 4.03 -5.39 4.25
N SER A 54 4.10 -6.45 5.08
CA SER A 54 3.93 -7.83 4.64
C SER A 54 3.40 -8.71 5.78
N ASP A 55 3.45 -10.02 5.58
CA ASP A 55 3.03 -11.05 6.55
C ASP A 55 4.06 -11.34 7.65
N LYS A 56 5.29 -10.84 7.51
CA LYS A 56 6.38 -11.01 8.48
C LYS A 56 7.29 -9.79 8.54
N ASN A 57 7.92 -9.57 9.70
CA ASN A 57 8.96 -8.56 9.86
C ASN A 57 10.28 -9.02 9.24
N GLY A 58 11.12 -8.08 8.80
CA GLY A 58 12.44 -8.36 8.25
C GLY A 58 12.83 -7.39 7.17
N GLU A 59 13.34 -7.90 6.06
CA GLU A 59 13.74 -7.13 4.88
C GLU A 59 13.21 -7.82 3.62
N MET A 60 12.95 -7.02 2.58
CA MET A 60 12.55 -7.50 1.25
C MET A 60 13.23 -6.68 0.17
N SER A 61 13.41 -7.31 -1.00
CA SER A 61 13.79 -6.60 -2.22
C SER A 61 12.59 -5.85 -2.77
N ILE A 62 12.79 -4.58 -3.15
CA ILE A 62 11.84 -3.77 -3.90
C ILE A 62 12.44 -3.38 -5.25
N TYR A 63 11.63 -3.46 -6.29
CA TYR A 63 12.00 -3.11 -7.65
C TYR A 63 11.28 -1.85 -8.07
N TYR A 64 12.00 -0.89 -8.63
CA TYR A 64 11.48 0.42 -9.01
C TYR A 64 12.33 1.06 -10.11
N VAL A 65 11.79 2.05 -10.79
CA VAL A 65 12.57 2.93 -11.68
C VAL A 65 12.80 4.26 -10.96
N PRO A 66 14.06 4.63 -10.69
CA PRO A 66 14.37 5.89 -10.00
C PRO A 66 13.80 7.11 -10.71
N PRO A 67 13.29 8.13 -9.97
CA PRO A 67 12.72 9.34 -10.56
C PRO A 67 13.64 10.06 -11.54
N GLU A 68 14.93 10.08 -11.26
CA GLU A 68 15.95 10.66 -12.13
C GLU A 68 16.09 9.92 -13.47
N ILE A 69 15.94 8.59 -13.48
CA ILE A 69 15.93 7.78 -14.69
C ILE A 69 14.64 8.00 -15.48
N ILE A 70 13.49 8.06 -14.79
CA ILE A 70 12.20 8.37 -15.42
C ILE A 70 12.32 9.68 -16.21
N LEU A 71 12.87 10.71 -15.59
CA LEU A 71 13.04 12.03 -16.21
C LEU A 71 14.09 12.01 -17.33
N ALA A 72 15.28 11.46 -17.08
CA ALA A 72 16.40 11.50 -18.01
C ALA A 72 16.17 10.67 -19.27
N ALA A 73 15.45 9.57 -19.17
CA ALA A 73 15.15 8.65 -20.27
C ALA A 73 13.80 8.92 -20.96
N ASP A 74 13.07 9.98 -20.55
CA ASP A 74 11.72 10.35 -21.02
C ASP A 74 10.75 9.17 -20.93
N LEU A 75 10.72 8.56 -19.73
CA LEU A 75 9.84 7.43 -19.45
C LEU A 75 8.45 7.91 -18.95
N PRO A 76 7.41 7.09 -19.07
CA PRO A 76 6.10 7.41 -18.56
C PRO A 76 6.13 7.78 -17.07
N TRP A 77 5.52 8.89 -16.71
CA TRP A 77 5.51 9.41 -15.33
C TRP A 77 4.92 8.44 -14.30
N TRP A 78 3.98 7.60 -14.73
CA TRP A 78 3.31 6.62 -13.88
C TRP A 78 4.23 5.47 -13.42
N PHE A 79 5.43 5.31 -14.03
CA PHE A 79 6.42 4.32 -13.55
C PHE A 79 6.76 4.50 -12.08
N LYS A 80 6.67 5.74 -11.57
CA LYS A 80 6.91 6.03 -10.15
C LYS A 80 5.89 5.37 -9.19
N GLY A 81 4.71 4.99 -9.69
CA GLY A 81 3.69 4.24 -8.94
C GLY A 81 3.89 2.72 -9.00
N CYS A 82 4.53 2.22 -10.04
CA CYS A 82 4.68 0.79 -10.28
C CYS A 82 5.90 0.19 -9.56
N ASN A 83 6.00 0.42 -8.25
CA ASN A 83 7.05 -0.15 -7.41
C ASN A 83 6.55 -1.45 -6.78
N SER A 84 7.28 -2.56 -6.94
CA SER A 84 6.79 -3.86 -6.49
C SER A 84 7.84 -4.62 -5.67
N VAL A 85 7.38 -5.36 -4.66
CA VAL A 85 8.23 -6.21 -3.82
C VAL A 85 8.42 -7.59 -4.44
N GLY A 86 9.59 -8.16 -4.26
CA GLY A 86 9.92 -9.52 -4.68
C GLY A 86 10.31 -9.69 -6.14
N HIS A 87 9.74 -8.96 -7.08
CA HIS A 87 10.06 -9.04 -8.52
C HIS A 87 9.73 -7.72 -9.24
N PRO A 88 10.36 -7.44 -10.40
CA PRO A 88 10.05 -6.28 -11.21
C PRO A 88 8.57 -6.25 -11.64
N HIS A 89 7.98 -5.05 -11.66
CA HIS A 89 6.60 -4.86 -12.10
C HIS A 89 6.44 -5.24 -13.58
N PRO A 90 5.53 -6.18 -13.93
CA PRO A 90 5.44 -6.73 -15.29
C PRO A 90 5.14 -5.68 -16.36
N THR A 91 4.26 -4.71 -16.04
CA THR A 91 3.90 -3.63 -16.97
C THR A 91 5.08 -2.71 -17.26
N VAL A 92 5.93 -2.42 -16.25
CA VAL A 92 7.15 -1.62 -16.43
C VAL A 92 8.12 -2.35 -17.34
N SER A 93 8.42 -3.63 -17.08
CA SER A 93 9.31 -4.45 -17.89
C SER A 93 8.84 -4.55 -19.35
N LYS A 94 7.53 -4.75 -19.54
CA LYS A 94 6.93 -4.80 -20.88
C LYS A 94 7.06 -3.45 -21.61
N CYS A 95 6.71 -2.35 -20.95
CA CYS A 95 6.76 -1.02 -21.54
C CYS A 95 8.19 -0.62 -21.92
N LEU A 96 9.18 -0.88 -21.06
CA LEU A 96 10.59 -0.65 -21.40
C LEU A 96 11.00 -1.42 -22.65
N SER A 97 10.60 -2.69 -22.77
CA SER A 97 10.90 -3.51 -23.96
C SER A 97 10.24 -2.95 -25.22
N GLU A 98 8.97 -2.54 -25.15
CA GLU A 98 8.25 -1.95 -26.28
C GLU A 98 8.83 -0.60 -26.71
N MET A 99 9.39 0.17 -25.78
CA MET A 99 10.10 1.43 -26.05
C MET A 99 11.55 1.22 -26.51
N GLY A 100 12.06 -0.01 -26.57
CA GLY A 100 13.46 -0.30 -26.88
C GLY A 100 14.44 0.22 -25.83
N LYS A 101 13.99 0.36 -24.56
CA LYS A 101 14.78 0.85 -23.42
C LYS A 101 15.39 -0.32 -22.64
N SER A 102 16.48 -0.05 -21.91
CA SER A 102 17.16 -1.07 -21.11
C SER A 102 16.32 -1.49 -19.90
N GLN A 103 16.32 -2.80 -19.60
CA GLN A 103 15.77 -3.32 -18.34
C GLN A 103 16.64 -2.93 -17.13
N ASP A 104 17.90 -2.51 -17.33
CA ASP A 104 18.78 -2.01 -16.28
C ASP A 104 18.30 -0.70 -15.65
N PHE A 105 17.25 -0.08 -16.21
CA PHE A 105 16.57 1.05 -15.58
C PHE A 105 15.77 0.65 -14.36
N ILE A 106 15.41 -0.64 -14.22
CA ILE A 106 14.78 -1.17 -13.03
C ILE A 106 15.86 -1.46 -11.99
N MET A 107 15.84 -0.69 -10.92
CA MET A 107 16.73 -0.88 -9.77
C MET A 107 16.10 -1.83 -8.76
N CYS A 108 16.95 -2.45 -7.93
CA CYS A 108 16.54 -3.32 -6.85
C CYS A 108 17.22 -2.87 -5.56
N ASP A 109 16.43 -2.47 -4.57
CA ASP A 109 16.91 -2.11 -3.24
C ASP A 109 16.36 -3.06 -2.18
N THR A 110 17.03 -3.13 -1.03
CA THR A 110 16.54 -3.83 0.15
C THR A 110 15.88 -2.82 1.10
N VAL A 111 14.66 -3.11 1.51
CA VAL A 111 13.87 -2.22 2.39
C VAL A 111 13.41 -2.96 3.65
N PRO A 112 13.27 -2.25 4.79
CA PRO A 112 12.71 -2.85 6.00
C PRO A 112 11.25 -3.22 5.78
N VAL A 113 10.83 -4.31 6.41
CA VAL A 113 9.46 -4.85 6.33
C VAL A 113 8.87 -4.95 7.72
N LYS A 114 7.63 -4.52 7.87
CA LYS A 114 6.82 -4.66 9.09
C LYS A 114 5.54 -5.43 8.81
N THR A 115 5.02 -6.11 9.83
CA THR A 115 3.64 -6.61 9.80
C THR A 115 2.66 -5.51 10.19
N MET A 116 1.38 -5.69 9.87
CA MET A 116 0.32 -4.79 10.36
C MET A 116 0.26 -4.77 11.88
N GLU A 117 0.48 -5.90 12.55
CA GLU A 117 0.58 -5.98 14.02
C GLU A 117 1.69 -5.08 14.55
N THR A 118 2.90 -5.15 13.98
CA THR A 118 4.04 -4.33 14.37
C THR A 118 3.75 -2.84 14.14
N LEU A 119 3.20 -2.49 12.98
CA LEU A 119 2.83 -1.11 12.67
C LEU A 119 1.82 -0.54 13.68
N ILE A 120 0.78 -1.32 14.00
CA ILE A 120 -0.26 -0.95 14.97
C ILE A 120 0.33 -0.78 16.37
N PHE A 121 1.16 -1.72 16.81
CA PHE A 121 1.78 -1.68 18.13
C PHE A 121 2.73 -0.49 18.31
N GLU A 122 3.65 -0.28 17.37
CA GLU A 122 4.65 0.82 17.45
C GLU A 122 4.01 2.21 17.44
N ASN A 123 2.85 2.36 16.82
CA ASN A 123 2.13 3.63 16.72
C ASN A 123 0.97 3.75 17.74
N ASN A 124 0.83 2.78 18.66
CA ASN A 124 -0.23 2.74 19.67
C ASN A 124 -1.64 2.92 19.08
N ILE A 125 -1.94 2.31 17.93
CA ILE A 125 -3.20 2.45 17.22
C ILE A 125 -4.29 1.64 17.95
N GLU A 126 -5.40 2.27 18.30
CA GLU A 126 -6.52 1.60 18.97
C GLU A 126 -7.77 1.49 18.09
N SER A 127 -7.89 2.33 17.08
CA SER A 127 -8.95 2.23 16.07
C SER A 127 -8.54 2.92 14.77
N ILE A 128 -9.12 2.46 13.66
CA ILE A 128 -8.78 2.89 12.30
C ILE A 128 -10.06 3.32 11.58
N GLY A 129 -10.06 4.53 11.03
CA GLY A 129 -11.11 5.02 10.15
C GLY A 129 -11.01 4.35 8.78
N THR A 130 -10.00 4.72 8.00
CA THR A 130 -9.77 4.19 6.66
C THR A 130 -8.42 3.47 6.59
N LEU A 131 -8.41 2.27 6.06
CA LEU A 131 -7.21 1.55 5.64
C LEU A 131 -7.19 1.52 4.11
N LYS A 132 -6.22 2.24 3.49
CA LYS A 132 -5.93 2.17 2.05
C LYS A 132 -4.67 1.35 1.84
N ILE A 133 -4.72 0.39 0.91
CA ILE A 133 -3.57 -0.43 0.50
C ILE A 133 -3.48 -0.38 -1.02
N ASP A 134 -2.29 -0.05 -1.52
CA ASP A 134 -2.00 0.11 -2.94
C ASP A 134 -0.52 -0.24 -3.14
N THR A 135 -0.25 -1.54 -3.31
CA THR A 135 1.10 -2.10 -3.21
C THR A 135 1.49 -2.95 -4.40
N GLU A 136 0.81 -2.74 -5.53
CA GLU A 136 1.16 -3.34 -6.82
C GLU A 136 1.28 -4.88 -6.73
N GLY A 137 0.19 -5.50 -6.19
CA GLY A 137 0.03 -6.95 -6.14
C GLY A 137 0.38 -7.61 -4.79
N HIS A 138 0.77 -6.85 -3.76
CA HIS A 138 1.04 -7.39 -2.42
C HIS A 138 -0.15 -7.22 -1.44
N ASP A 139 -1.21 -6.57 -1.87
CA ASP A 139 -2.40 -6.15 -1.10
C ASP A 139 -3.07 -7.31 -0.36
N CYS A 140 -3.32 -8.42 -1.04
CA CYS A 140 -3.98 -9.58 -0.46
C CYS A 140 -3.16 -10.23 0.67
N ILE A 141 -1.82 -10.22 0.58
CA ILE A 141 -0.93 -10.72 1.62
C ILE A 141 -1.03 -9.84 2.87
N ILE A 142 -0.98 -8.53 2.68
CA ILE A 142 -1.12 -7.54 3.76
C ILE A 142 -2.48 -7.69 4.44
N LEU A 143 -3.56 -7.74 3.67
CA LEU A 143 -4.91 -7.87 4.20
C LEU A 143 -5.15 -9.18 4.93
N ASN A 144 -4.65 -10.30 4.43
CA ASN A 144 -4.75 -11.58 5.12
C ASN A 144 -4.05 -11.55 6.49
N ASN A 145 -2.87 -10.94 6.58
CA ASN A 145 -2.16 -10.73 7.84
C ASN A 145 -2.98 -9.83 8.78
N TYR A 146 -3.45 -8.68 8.29
CA TYR A 146 -4.27 -7.73 9.04
C TYR A 146 -5.56 -8.34 9.58
N ILE A 147 -6.34 -9.04 8.75
CA ILE A 147 -7.59 -9.70 9.16
C ILE A 147 -7.31 -10.72 10.27
N THR A 148 -6.25 -11.54 10.11
CA THR A 148 -5.86 -12.54 11.11
C THR A 148 -5.54 -11.91 12.47
N TYR A 149 -4.92 -10.73 12.48
CA TYR A 149 -4.67 -9.97 13.70
C TYR A 149 -5.95 -9.35 14.27
N CYS A 150 -6.80 -8.77 13.42
CA CYS A 150 -8.06 -8.15 13.84
C CYS A 150 -9.11 -9.16 14.34
N GLU A 151 -9.11 -10.39 13.84
CA GLU A 151 -9.98 -11.48 14.38
C GLU A 151 -9.74 -11.72 15.87
N LYS A 152 -8.51 -11.45 16.37
CA LYS A 152 -8.16 -11.52 17.80
C LYS A 152 -8.35 -10.17 18.51
N ASN A 153 -8.41 -9.07 17.75
CA ASN A 153 -8.49 -7.70 18.25
C ASN A 153 -9.58 -6.91 17.47
N PRO A 154 -10.88 -7.23 17.65
CA PRO A 154 -11.95 -6.74 16.75
C PRO A 154 -12.10 -5.22 16.68
N ALA A 155 -11.69 -4.48 17.71
CA ALA A 155 -11.71 -3.01 17.72
C ALA A 155 -10.78 -2.37 16.66
N LEU A 156 -9.80 -3.13 16.16
CA LEU A 156 -8.83 -2.69 15.17
C LEU A 156 -9.31 -2.86 13.72
N PHE A 157 -10.45 -3.51 13.49
CA PHE A 157 -11.04 -3.52 12.15
C PHE A 157 -11.37 -2.09 11.70
N ALA A 158 -10.77 -1.66 10.60
CA ALA A 158 -11.00 -0.34 10.00
C ALA A 158 -12.46 -0.16 9.61
N LYS A 159 -12.98 1.06 9.71
CA LYS A 159 -14.36 1.35 9.27
C LYS A 159 -14.51 1.20 7.76
N THR A 160 -13.49 1.63 7.02
CA THR A 160 -13.43 1.50 5.55
C THR A 160 -12.12 0.84 5.17
N ILE A 161 -12.17 -0.13 4.27
CA ILE A 161 -11.00 -0.74 3.64
C ILE A 161 -11.10 -0.47 2.15
N ASN A 162 -10.02 0.10 1.59
CA ASN A 162 -9.83 0.34 0.16
C ASN A 162 -8.53 -0.33 -0.26
N PHE A 163 -8.58 -1.26 -1.21
CA PHE A 163 -7.39 -1.96 -1.67
C PHE A 163 -7.44 -2.25 -3.17
N GLU A 164 -6.27 -2.39 -3.77
CA GLU A 164 -6.16 -2.64 -5.20
C GLU A 164 -6.52 -4.09 -5.55
N THR A 165 -7.38 -4.26 -6.57
CA THR A 165 -7.82 -5.56 -7.09
C THR A 165 -7.55 -5.63 -8.59
N ASN A 166 -6.29 -5.54 -8.97
CA ASN A 166 -5.83 -5.61 -10.36
C ASN A 166 -5.30 -7.01 -10.72
N VAL A 167 -4.78 -7.12 -11.94
CA VAL A 167 -4.22 -8.39 -12.48
C VAL A 167 -2.93 -8.87 -11.82
N LEU A 168 -2.33 -8.06 -10.95
CA LEU A 168 -1.11 -8.42 -10.23
C LEU A 168 -1.36 -9.36 -9.04
N SER A 169 -2.59 -9.36 -8.52
CA SER A 169 -3.05 -10.31 -7.50
C SER A 169 -3.91 -11.40 -8.14
N LEU A 170 -3.75 -12.65 -7.70
CA LEU A 170 -4.59 -13.75 -8.17
C LEU A 170 -6.06 -13.50 -7.78
N VAL A 171 -6.98 -13.77 -8.70
CA VAL A 171 -8.42 -13.59 -8.47
C VAL A 171 -8.90 -14.38 -7.25
N ASP A 172 -8.41 -15.61 -7.07
CA ASP A 172 -8.77 -16.45 -5.93
C ASP A 172 -8.33 -15.83 -4.59
N ASP A 173 -7.17 -15.16 -4.54
CA ASP A 173 -6.70 -14.47 -3.35
C ASP A 173 -7.54 -13.22 -3.05
N GLN A 174 -7.92 -12.48 -4.09
CA GLN A 174 -8.83 -11.32 -3.96
C GLN A 174 -10.19 -11.77 -3.40
N GLU A 175 -10.79 -12.82 -3.97
CA GLU A 175 -12.07 -13.37 -3.51
C GLU A 175 -11.97 -13.89 -2.07
N ALA A 176 -10.88 -14.58 -1.72
CA ALA A 176 -10.67 -15.09 -0.38
C ALA A 176 -10.63 -13.95 0.67
N VAL A 177 -9.90 -12.86 0.39
CA VAL A 177 -9.83 -11.68 1.26
C VAL A 177 -11.17 -11.00 1.38
N ILE A 178 -11.87 -10.75 0.27
CA ILE A 178 -13.22 -10.15 0.26
C ILE A 178 -14.17 -10.99 1.10
N ASN A 179 -14.23 -12.29 0.91
CA ASN A 179 -15.10 -13.18 1.65
C ASN A 179 -14.77 -13.20 3.16
N ARG A 180 -13.47 -13.16 3.54
CA ARG A 180 -13.09 -13.02 4.95
C ARG A 180 -13.60 -11.72 5.56
N LEU A 181 -13.51 -10.59 4.85
CA LEU A 181 -14.03 -9.31 5.30
C LEU A 181 -15.55 -9.34 5.43
N LEU A 182 -16.28 -9.89 4.45
CA LEU A 182 -17.74 -10.04 4.53
C LEU A 182 -18.16 -10.85 5.76
N ASN A 183 -17.46 -11.97 6.03
CA ASN A 183 -17.68 -12.82 7.21
C ASN A 183 -17.37 -12.09 8.53
N ASN A 184 -16.51 -11.08 8.49
CA ASN A 184 -16.19 -10.21 9.63
C ASN A 184 -17.08 -8.96 9.69
N GLY A 185 -18.26 -8.95 9.06
CA GLY A 185 -19.28 -7.90 9.15
C GLY A 185 -18.98 -6.66 8.33
N TYR A 186 -18.33 -6.82 7.19
CA TYR A 186 -18.24 -5.78 6.16
C TYR A 186 -19.32 -5.98 5.10
N LYS A 187 -19.63 -4.90 4.38
CA LYS A 187 -20.39 -4.91 3.12
C LYS A 187 -19.48 -4.41 1.98
N LEU A 188 -19.65 -4.97 0.82
CA LEU A 188 -19.02 -4.48 -0.39
C LEU A 188 -19.72 -3.19 -0.83
N VAL A 189 -18.97 -2.09 -0.98
CA VAL A 189 -19.47 -0.79 -1.43
C VAL A 189 -19.26 -0.63 -2.93
N SER A 190 -18.05 -0.92 -3.39
CA SER A 190 -17.71 -0.87 -4.82
C SER A 190 -16.61 -1.86 -5.14
N ARG A 191 -16.61 -2.33 -6.38
CA ARG A 191 -15.53 -3.12 -6.95
C ARG A 191 -15.40 -2.77 -8.41
N ASN A 192 -14.29 -2.14 -8.75
CA ASN A 192 -13.95 -1.83 -10.13
C ASN A 192 -12.91 -2.86 -10.61
N VAL A 193 -13.18 -3.49 -11.74
CA VAL A 193 -12.23 -4.46 -12.32
C VAL A 193 -10.94 -3.75 -12.69
N ASN A 194 -9.80 -4.29 -12.24
CA ASN A 194 -8.45 -3.73 -12.41
C ASN A 194 -8.21 -2.37 -11.73
N GLU A 195 -9.01 -2.03 -10.73
CA GLU A 195 -8.84 -0.82 -9.92
C GLU A 195 -8.95 -1.18 -8.43
N ASN A 196 -9.81 -0.44 -7.71
CA ASN A 196 -9.97 -0.58 -6.27
C ASN A 196 -11.25 -1.31 -5.88
N THR A 197 -11.17 -2.07 -4.81
CA THR A 197 -12.30 -2.63 -4.07
C THR A 197 -12.45 -1.90 -2.73
N VAL A 198 -13.66 -1.44 -2.44
CA VAL A 198 -14.01 -0.73 -1.20
C VAL A 198 -15.03 -1.52 -0.40
N LEU A 199 -14.72 -1.73 0.87
CA LEU A 199 -15.63 -2.37 1.84
C LEU A 199 -15.80 -1.47 3.06
N GLU A 200 -17.01 -1.48 3.65
CA GLU A 200 -17.33 -0.75 4.87
C GLU A 200 -17.82 -1.69 5.96
N LYS A 201 -17.40 -1.44 7.19
CA LYS A 201 -17.86 -2.14 8.39
C LYS A 201 -19.32 -1.77 8.67
N ILE A 202 -20.18 -2.77 8.92
CA ILE A 202 -21.60 -2.60 9.26
C ILE A 202 -21.74 -2.31 10.76
#